data_fcd45bdb146e34703041aefa22024c0c
#
_entry.id   fcd45bdb146e34703041aefa22024c0c
#
_cell.length_a   1.000
_cell.length_b   1.000
_cell.length_c   1.000
_cell.angle_alpha   90.00
_cell.angle_beta   90.00
_cell.angle_gamma   90.00
#
_symmetry.space_group_name_H-M   'P 1'
#
loop_
_entity.id
_entity.type
_entity.pdbx_description
1 polymer ?
#
loop_
_entity_poly.entity_id
_entity_poly.type
_entity_poly.pdbx_seq_one_letter_code
_entity_poly.pdbx_strand_id
1 'polypeptide(L)'
;SPYVCEFHLFIRRLLLGEPSLNAPDWVYGTMEKRNGCRLPDREALTERLFKACPGRVLVTDEIGLGIVPLDPFEREYREETGRICCLLAARSEQVWRVACGLGQRLK
;
A
#
# COMPACT_ATOMS: atom_id res chain seq x y z
N SER A 1 -17.50 2.23 -4.68
CA SER A 1 -17.33 2.47 -3.24
C SER A 1 -16.43 3.68 -2.99
N PRO A 2 -16.77 4.57 -2.04
CA PRO A 2 -15.91 5.70 -1.67
C PRO A 2 -14.72 5.28 -0.80
N TYR A 3 -14.65 4.02 -0.41
CA TYR A 3 -13.61 3.51 0.46
C TYR A 3 -12.76 2.45 -0.25
N VAL A 4 -11.46 2.45 0.03
CA VAL A 4 -10.55 1.36 -0.30
C VAL A 4 -10.05 0.82 1.03
N CYS A 5 -10.54 -0.36 1.42
CA CYS A 5 -10.22 -0.98 2.69
C CYS A 5 -9.10 -2.00 2.56
N GLU A 6 -8.36 -2.20 3.66
CA GLU A 6 -7.32 -3.23 3.75
C GLU A 6 -6.28 -3.12 2.63
N PHE A 7 -5.83 -1.90 2.39
CA PHE A 7 -4.85 -1.62 1.34
C PHE A 7 -3.56 -2.44 1.51
N HIS A 8 -3.15 -2.70 2.75
CA HIS A 8 -1.98 -3.53 3.04
C HIS A 8 -2.12 -4.94 2.47
N LEU A 9 -3.33 -5.51 2.47
CA LEU A 9 -3.59 -6.82 1.89
C LEU A 9 -3.56 -6.79 0.37
N PHE A 10 -3.98 -5.70 -0.24
CA PHE A 10 -3.82 -5.50 -1.68
C PHE A 10 -2.33 -5.56 -2.08
N ILE A 11 -1.47 -4.86 -1.34
CA ILE A 11 -0.03 -4.89 -1.59
C ILE A 11 0.51 -6.31 -1.41
N ARG A 12 0.09 -7.01 -0.35
CA ARG A 12 0.53 -8.39 -0.10
C ARG A 12 0.19 -9.32 -1.28
N ARG A 13 -1.04 -9.25 -1.76
CA ARG A 13 -1.49 -10.06 -2.89
C ARG A 13 -0.77 -9.72 -4.18
N LEU A 14 -0.50 -8.43 -4.38
CA LEU A 14 0.27 -7.97 -5.53
C LEU A 14 1.69 -8.51 -5.53
N LEU A 15 2.37 -8.49 -4.37
CA LEU A 15 3.73 -9.02 -4.22
C LEU A 15 3.78 -10.54 -4.37
N LEU A 16 2.73 -11.25 -3.94
CA LEU A 16 2.62 -12.69 -4.11
C LEU A 16 2.31 -13.09 -5.56
N GLY A 17 1.89 -12.15 -6.39
CA GLY A 17 1.49 -12.45 -7.76
C GLY A 17 0.23 -13.30 -7.84
N GLU A 18 -0.72 -13.12 -6.92
CA GLU A 18 -1.94 -13.92 -6.89
C GLU A 18 -2.78 -13.75 -8.15
N PRO A 19 -3.09 -14.86 -8.87
CA PRO A 19 -3.89 -14.76 -10.09
C PRO A 19 -5.33 -14.34 -9.83
N SER A 20 -5.83 -14.53 -8.60
CA SER A 20 -7.18 -14.10 -8.21
C SER A 20 -7.29 -12.61 -7.91
N LEU A 21 -6.17 -11.88 -7.85
CA LEU A 21 -6.18 -10.44 -7.67
C LEU A 21 -6.68 -9.78 -8.96
N ASN A 22 -7.91 -9.32 -8.96
CA ASN A 22 -8.51 -8.67 -10.12
C ASN A 22 -8.20 -7.16 -10.11
N ALA A 23 -6.93 -6.84 -10.29
CA ALA A 23 -6.48 -5.47 -10.35
C ALA A 23 -6.56 -4.92 -11.79
N PRO A 24 -6.78 -3.61 -11.97
CA PRO A 24 -6.70 -2.99 -13.29
C PRO A 24 -5.33 -3.18 -13.92
N ASP A 25 -5.28 -3.22 -15.26
CA ASP A 25 -4.04 -3.44 -15.99
C ASP A 25 -2.95 -2.41 -15.66
N TRP A 26 -3.33 -1.18 -15.38
CA TRP A 26 -2.33 -0.15 -15.04
C TRP A 26 -1.56 -0.47 -13.76
N VAL A 27 -2.15 -1.25 -12.84
CA VAL A 27 -1.44 -1.69 -11.62
C VAL A 27 -0.25 -2.56 -12.03
N TYR A 28 -0.47 -3.52 -12.91
CA TYR A 28 0.60 -4.41 -13.39
C TYR A 28 1.65 -3.65 -14.22
N GLY A 29 1.24 -2.57 -14.87
CA GLY A 29 2.15 -1.69 -15.60
C GLY A 29 3.13 -0.94 -14.71
N THR A 30 2.87 -0.84 -13.40
CA THR A 30 3.80 -0.22 -12.44
C THR A 30 4.85 -1.19 -11.91
N MET A 31 4.72 -2.49 -12.20
CA MET A 31 5.63 -3.51 -11.66
C MET A 31 6.97 -3.48 -12.37
N GLU A 32 8.03 -3.60 -11.60
CA GLU A 32 9.40 -3.64 -12.10
C GLU A 32 10.20 -4.69 -11.33
N LYS A 33 11.38 -5.05 -11.86
CA LYS A 33 12.29 -5.96 -11.14
C LYS A 33 13.28 -5.15 -10.33
N ARG A 34 13.34 -5.44 -9.03
CA ARG A 34 14.35 -4.92 -8.11
C ARG A 34 14.93 -6.07 -7.32
N ASN A 35 16.26 -6.22 -7.38
CA ASN A 35 16.96 -7.30 -6.67
C ASN A 35 16.41 -8.70 -6.98
N GLY A 36 15.99 -8.93 -8.23
CA GLY A 36 15.40 -10.21 -8.64
C GLY A 36 13.95 -10.43 -8.26
N CYS A 37 13.34 -9.50 -7.55
CA CYS A 37 11.93 -9.56 -7.14
C CYS A 37 11.09 -8.61 -7.99
N ARG A 38 9.87 -9.03 -8.29
CA ARG A 38 8.92 -8.19 -8.99
C ARG A 38 8.16 -7.33 -7.98
N LEU A 39 8.44 -6.02 -8.00
CA LEU A 39 7.92 -5.06 -7.05
C LEU A 39 7.32 -3.87 -7.79
N PRO A 40 6.37 -3.15 -7.20
CA PRO A 40 5.83 -1.95 -7.84
C PRO A 40 6.84 -0.81 -7.82
N ASP A 41 6.82 0.01 -8.88
CA ASP A 41 7.39 1.35 -8.81
C ASP A 41 6.49 2.17 -7.89
N ARG A 42 6.98 2.47 -6.70
CA ARG A 42 6.19 3.07 -5.63
C ARG A 42 5.58 4.41 -6.02
N GLU A 43 6.35 5.26 -6.66
CA GLU A 43 5.86 6.57 -7.08
C GLU A 43 4.85 6.47 -8.21
N ALA A 44 5.11 5.61 -9.20
CA ALA A 44 4.17 5.39 -10.29
C ALA A 44 2.85 4.81 -9.79
N LEU A 45 2.90 3.82 -8.91
CA LEU A 45 1.71 3.24 -8.30
C LEU A 45 0.92 4.28 -7.52
N THR A 46 1.60 5.08 -6.69
CA THR A 46 0.97 6.14 -5.90
C THR A 46 0.28 7.17 -6.78
N GLU A 47 0.98 7.65 -7.80
CA GLU A 47 0.42 8.64 -8.73
C GLU A 47 -0.82 8.10 -9.44
N ARG A 48 -0.77 6.87 -9.92
CA ARG A 48 -1.90 6.25 -10.61
C ARG A 48 -3.08 6.00 -9.69
N LEU A 49 -2.83 5.66 -8.43
CA LEU A 49 -3.89 5.51 -7.43
C LEU A 49 -4.64 6.81 -7.22
N PHE A 50 -3.93 7.93 -7.10
CA PHE A 50 -4.58 9.24 -6.95
C PHE A 50 -5.40 9.62 -8.18
N LYS A 51 -4.94 9.28 -9.38
CA LYS A 51 -5.69 9.53 -10.61
C LYS A 51 -6.92 8.64 -10.74
N ALA A 52 -6.79 7.38 -10.36
CA ALA A 52 -7.87 6.40 -10.50
C ALA A 52 -8.94 6.52 -9.42
N CYS A 53 -8.60 7.04 -8.26
CA CYS A 53 -9.46 7.06 -7.09
C CYS A 53 -9.55 8.45 -6.44
N PRO A 54 -9.93 9.51 -7.19
CA PRO A 54 -10.02 10.84 -6.60
C PRO A 54 -11.13 10.90 -5.55
N GLY A 55 -10.87 11.62 -4.45
CA GLY A 55 -11.85 11.83 -3.38
C GLY A 55 -12.19 10.61 -2.56
N ARG A 56 -11.43 9.52 -2.66
CA ARG A 56 -11.68 8.29 -1.89
C ARG A 56 -10.91 8.26 -0.59
N VAL A 57 -11.46 7.51 0.37
CA VAL A 57 -10.80 7.23 1.64
C VAL A 57 -10.09 5.88 1.53
N LEU A 58 -8.79 5.88 1.82
CA LEU A 58 -7.99 4.67 1.81
C LEU A 58 -7.73 4.24 3.24
N VAL A 59 -8.05 2.99 3.54
CA VAL A 59 -7.91 2.40 4.88
C VAL A 59 -6.89 1.29 4.84
N THR A 60 -5.91 1.33 5.73
CA THR A 60 -4.86 0.32 5.80
C THR A 60 -4.44 0.08 7.25
N ASP A 61 -3.98 -1.14 7.54
CA ASP A 61 -3.33 -1.41 8.81
C ASP A 61 -1.87 -0.95 8.75
N GLU A 62 -1.36 -0.55 9.91
CA GLU A 62 0.05 -0.23 10.08
C GLU A 62 0.81 -1.52 10.40
N ILE A 63 1.56 -2.05 9.44
CA ILE A 63 2.17 -3.38 9.56
C ILE A 63 3.66 -3.34 9.91
N GLY A 64 4.25 -2.18 10.10
CA GLY A 64 5.68 -2.02 10.39
C GLY A 64 6.07 -2.11 11.86
N LEU A 65 5.13 -2.51 12.73
CA LEU A 65 5.35 -2.55 14.18
C LEU A 65 5.78 -3.95 14.65
N GLY A 66 6.54 -3.99 15.73
CA GLY A 66 6.95 -5.23 16.36
C GLY A 66 8.28 -5.77 15.84
N ILE A 67 8.51 -7.06 16.10
CA ILE A 67 9.77 -7.74 15.76
C ILE A 67 9.94 -7.83 14.24
N VAL A 68 11.17 -7.60 13.76
CA VAL A 68 11.49 -7.75 12.35
C VAL A 68 11.32 -9.23 11.94
N PRO A 69 10.51 -9.55 10.92
CA PRO A 69 10.33 -10.93 10.49
C PRO A 69 11.61 -11.56 9.96
N LEU A 70 11.77 -12.86 10.20
CA LEU A 70 12.88 -13.62 9.63
C LEU A 70 12.66 -13.95 8.15
N ASP A 71 11.40 -14.13 7.74
CA ASP A 71 11.06 -14.44 6.36
C ASP A 71 11.36 -13.24 5.45
N PRO A 72 12.19 -13.41 4.41
CA PRO A 72 12.52 -12.34 3.48
C PRO A 72 11.29 -11.71 2.80
N PHE A 73 10.28 -12.50 2.46
CA PHE A 73 9.04 -11.98 1.87
C PHE A 73 8.31 -11.06 2.85
N GLU A 74 8.19 -11.45 4.12
CA GLU A 74 7.49 -10.64 5.13
C GLU A 74 8.23 -9.33 5.37
N ARG A 75 9.57 -9.32 5.34
CA ARG A 75 10.35 -8.08 5.43
C ARG A 75 10.10 -7.17 4.23
N GLU A 76 10.09 -7.75 3.03
CA GLU A 76 9.84 -7.00 1.80
C GLU A 76 8.43 -6.41 1.79
N TYR A 77 7.45 -7.17 2.22
CA TYR A 77 6.07 -6.73 2.34
C TYR A 77 5.96 -5.54 3.29
N ARG A 78 6.58 -5.60 4.47
CA ARG A 78 6.58 -4.48 5.42
C ARG A 78 7.23 -3.24 4.81
N GLU A 79 8.38 -3.41 4.19
CA GLU A 79 9.14 -2.32 3.57
C GLU A 79 8.32 -1.64 2.47
N GLU A 80 7.79 -2.42 1.53
CA GLU A 80 7.01 -1.87 0.41
C GLU A 80 5.75 -1.17 0.90
N THR A 81 5.00 -1.80 1.80
CA THR A 81 3.77 -1.19 2.33
C THR A 81 4.07 0.10 3.07
N GLY A 82 5.09 0.11 3.91
CA GLY A 82 5.48 1.30 4.66
C GLY A 82 5.87 2.45 3.74
N ARG A 83 6.67 2.19 2.73
CA ARG A 83 7.12 3.23 1.80
C ARG A 83 5.98 3.76 0.92
N ILE A 84 5.11 2.88 0.44
CA ILE A 84 3.93 3.29 -0.33
C ILE A 84 3.00 4.12 0.53
N CYS A 85 2.76 3.72 1.77
CA CYS A 85 1.92 4.48 2.70
C CYS A 85 2.51 5.87 3.00
N CYS A 86 3.83 5.99 3.11
CA CYS A 86 4.46 7.30 3.27
C CYS A 86 4.21 8.21 2.07
N LEU A 87 4.31 7.68 0.86
CA LEU A 87 4.04 8.45 -0.35
C LEU A 87 2.56 8.85 -0.44
N LEU A 88 1.66 7.94 -0.10
CA LEU A 88 0.22 8.23 -0.08
C LEU A 88 -0.11 9.31 0.95
N ALA A 89 0.46 9.22 2.15
CA ALA A 89 0.25 10.19 3.20
C ALA A 89 0.75 11.58 2.80
N ALA A 90 1.92 11.66 2.15
CA ALA A 90 2.49 12.92 1.71
C ALA A 90 1.59 13.65 0.69
N ARG A 91 0.86 12.91 -0.13
CA ARG A 91 -0.02 13.46 -1.17
C ARG A 91 -1.48 13.61 -0.73
N SER A 92 -1.85 13.03 0.42
CA SER A 92 -3.22 13.10 0.92
C SER A 92 -3.51 14.44 1.57
N GLU A 93 -4.76 14.88 1.49
CA GLU A 93 -5.21 16.10 2.17
C GLU A 93 -5.29 15.89 3.68
N GLN A 94 -5.71 14.71 4.10
CA GLN A 94 -5.83 14.36 5.52
C GLN A 94 -5.30 12.95 5.75
N VAL A 95 -4.64 12.78 6.89
CA VAL A 95 -4.15 11.49 7.35
C VAL A 95 -4.56 11.31 8.81
N TRP A 96 -5.19 10.18 9.11
CA TRP A 96 -5.68 9.85 10.44
C TRP A 96 -5.13 8.52 10.89
N ARG A 97 -4.79 8.43 12.16
CA ARG A 97 -4.46 7.18 12.84
C ARG A 97 -5.58 6.85 13.80
N VAL A 98 -6.06 5.61 13.79
CA VAL A 98 -7.11 5.15 14.68
C VAL A 98 -6.54 4.07 15.60
N ALA A 99 -6.67 4.28 16.90
CA ALA A 99 -6.26 3.32 17.91
C ALA A 99 -7.36 3.23 18.97
N CYS A 100 -7.78 2.00 19.30
CA CYS A 100 -8.82 1.76 20.31
C CYS A 100 -10.11 2.54 20.03
N GLY A 101 -10.50 2.69 18.79
CA GLY A 101 -11.68 3.44 18.38
C GLY A 101 -11.52 4.96 18.41
N LEU A 102 -10.35 5.47 18.77
CA LEU A 102 -10.09 6.90 18.85
C LEU A 102 -9.25 7.36 17.66
N GLY A 103 -9.76 8.37 16.94
CA GLY A 103 -9.07 8.96 15.80
C GLY A 103 -8.12 10.07 16.21
N GLN A 104 -6.92 10.05 15.65
CA GLN A 104 -5.92 11.09 15.80
C GLN A 104 -5.56 11.64 14.43
N ARG A 105 -5.75 12.92 14.22
CA ARG A 105 -5.35 13.55 12.97
C ARG A 105 -3.84 13.80 12.97
N LEU A 106 -3.17 13.26 11.95
CA LEU A 106 -1.72 13.44 11.76
C LEU A 106 -1.40 14.55 10.76
N LYS A 107 -2.35 14.78 9.87
CA LYS A 107 -2.14 15.80 8.83
C LYS A 107 -3.42 16.54 8.49
#